data_517ed4a15abe101538ae202f0897bf09
#
_entry.id   517ed4a15abe101538ae202f0897bf09
#
_cell.length_a   1.000
_cell.length_b   1.000
_cell.length_c   1.000
_cell.angle_alpha   90.00
_cell.angle_beta   90.00
_cell.angle_gamma   90.00
#
_symmetry.space_group_name_H-M   'P 1'
#
loop_
_entity.id
_entity.type
_entity.pdbx_description
1 polymer ?
#
loop_
_entity_poly.entity_id
_entity_poly.type
_entity_poly.pdbx_seq_one_letter_code
_entity_poly.pdbx_strand_id
1 'polypeptide(L)'
;MIQFNLEFVLEKPELPLELDRLLVSFLKASLESASPKMFEQLYDKRRSVIKPYTFSYYLPGAKFKDEKIYLRQNKFSMFFSNADMEQTIYFFNGFKKILHQHYPMNGNSMELVQIKNVRRKEIKDPEVIVKMQSSLIARRHDVEENRDTYYVYDHPEFSQVVKENVQTLIERLGVD
;
A
#
# COMPACT_ATOMS: atom_id res chain seq x y z
N MET A 1 13.42 5.18 -6.20
CA MET A 1 12.24 4.44 -5.69
C MET A 1 12.19 3.05 -6.33
N ILE A 2 12.12 2.01 -5.52
CA ILE A 2 12.01 0.60 -5.96
C ILE A 2 10.55 0.18 -5.82
N GLN A 3 10.07 -0.61 -6.77
CA GLN A 3 8.73 -1.19 -6.74
C GLN A 3 8.82 -2.71 -6.88
N PHE A 4 8.08 -3.41 -6.05
CA PHE A 4 7.91 -4.86 -6.11
C PHE A 4 6.51 -5.22 -6.59
N ASN A 5 6.41 -6.26 -7.41
CA ASN A 5 5.19 -6.99 -7.63
C ASN A 5 5.28 -8.29 -6.81
N LEU A 6 4.38 -8.43 -5.84
CA LEU A 6 4.25 -9.57 -4.94
C LEU A 6 3.07 -10.41 -5.42
N GLU A 7 3.33 -11.67 -5.79
CA GLU A 7 2.27 -12.59 -6.24
C GLU A 7 1.88 -13.52 -5.10
N PHE A 8 0.57 -13.61 -4.85
CA PHE A 8 -0.01 -14.41 -3.79
C PHE A 8 -0.87 -15.54 -4.36
N VAL A 9 -0.83 -16.67 -3.68
CA VAL A 9 -1.76 -17.79 -3.87
C VAL A 9 -2.63 -17.90 -2.62
N LEU A 10 -3.92 -18.13 -2.81
CA LEU A 10 -4.90 -18.31 -1.75
C LEU A 10 -5.25 -19.80 -1.63
N GLU A 11 -5.56 -20.25 -0.42
CA GLU A 11 -6.13 -21.58 -0.20
C GLU A 11 -7.51 -21.69 -0.86
N LYS A 12 -8.36 -20.67 -0.67
CA LYS A 12 -9.66 -20.52 -1.33
C LYS A 12 -9.67 -19.22 -2.14
N PRO A 13 -10.31 -19.16 -3.33
CA PRO A 13 -10.33 -17.97 -4.18
C PRO A 13 -11.25 -16.87 -3.63
N GLU A 14 -11.08 -16.51 -2.37
CA GLU A 14 -11.85 -15.49 -1.67
C GLU A 14 -10.97 -14.64 -0.75
N LEU A 15 -11.32 -13.36 -0.61
CA LEU A 15 -10.66 -12.38 0.24
C LEU A 15 -11.69 -11.64 1.08
N PRO A 16 -11.32 -11.07 2.24
CA PRO A 16 -12.19 -10.21 3.01
C PRO A 16 -12.40 -8.87 2.29
N LEU A 17 -13.53 -8.19 2.53
CA LEU A 17 -13.75 -6.82 2.03
C LEU A 17 -12.71 -5.84 2.58
N GLU A 18 -12.29 -6.01 3.84
CA GLU A 18 -11.23 -5.22 4.47
C GLU A 18 -9.82 -5.64 4.01
N LEU A 19 -9.63 -5.81 2.69
CA LEU A 19 -8.38 -6.27 2.11
C LEU A 19 -7.19 -5.38 2.46
N ASP A 20 -7.38 -4.06 2.49
CA ASP A 20 -6.30 -3.11 2.87
C ASP A 20 -5.78 -3.40 4.28
N ARG A 21 -6.68 -3.70 5.22
CA ARG A 21 -6.31 -4.03 6.59
C ARG A 21 -5.50 -5.33 6.67
N LEU A 22 -5.90 -6.34 5.89
CA LEU A 22 -5.16 -7.60 5.76
C LEU A 22 -3.76 -7.36 5.18
N LEU A 23 -3.64 -6.61 4.08
CA LEU A 23 -2.37 -6.33 3.44
C LEU A 23 -1.44 -5.48 4.32
N VAL A 24 -1.97 -4.50 5.04
CA VAL A 24 -1.18 -3.75 6.03
C VAL A 24 -0.71 -4.67 7.15
N SER A 25 -1.53 -5.61 7.61
CA SER A 25 -1.12 -6.61 8.61
C SER A 25 0.02 -7.48 8.08
N PHE A 26 -0.07 -7.94 6.84
CA PHE A 26 0.99 -8.69 6.16
C PHE A 26 2.29 -7.88 6.04
N LEU A 27 2.22 -6.60 5.64
CA LEU A 27 3.39 -5.70 5.57
C LEU A 27 4.05 -5.53 6.94
N LYS A 28 3.26 -5.36 7.99
CA LYS A 28 3.74 -5.28 9.37
C LYS A 28 4.50 -6.54 9.78
N ALA A 29 3.88 -7.71 9.59
CA ALA A 29 4.51 -8.99 9.92
C ALA A 29 5.80 -9.22 9.13
N SER A 30 5.82 -8.85 7.85
CA SER A 30 7.02 -8.92 7.01
C SER A 30 8.15 -8.06 7.57
N LEU A 31 7.86 -6.80 7.89
CA LEU A 31 8.86 -5.86 8.41
C LEU A 31 9.38 -6.29 9.78
N GLU A 32 8.48 -6.70 10.67
CA GLU A 32 8.82 -7.17 12.01
C GLU A 32 9.73 -8.40 11.96
N SER A 33 9.46 -9.34 11.05
CA SER A 33 10.29 -10.53 10.83
C SER A 33 11.72 -10.18 10.39
N ALA A 34 11.90 -9.09 9.63
CA ALA A 34 13.21 -8.65 9.16
C ALA A 34 13.95 -7.79 10.18
N SER A 35 13.24 -6.85 10.78
CA SER A 35 13.80 -5.88 11.74
C SER A 35 12.72 -5.39 12.72
N PRO A 36 12.66 -5.97 13.93
CA PRO A 36 11.77 -5.46 14.99
C PRO A 36 12.00 -3.97 15.28
N LYS A 37 13.25 -3.52 15.24
CA LYS A 37 13.61 -2.11 15.46
C LYS A 37 12.98 -1.19 14.41
N MET A 38 13.08 -1.54 13.12
CA MET A 38 12.48 -0.76 12.03
C MET A 38 10.96 -0.81 12.11
N PHE A 39 10.38 -1.94 12.49
CA PHE A 39 8.95 -2.08 12.73
C PHE A 39 8.47 -1.12 13.84
N GLU A 40 9.15 -1.10 15.00
CA GLU A 40 8.82 -0.17 16.08
C GLU A 40 8.91 1.29 15.66
N GLN A 41 9.95 1.66 14.90
CA GLN A 41 10.11 3.02 14.38
C GLN A 41 8.98 3.43 13.44
N LEU A 42 8.60 2.56 12.51
CA LEU A 42 7.60 2.87 11.48
C LEU A 42 6.16 2.79 12.01
N TYR A 43 5.90 1.94 13.00
CA TYR A 43 4.57 1.70 13.55
C TYR A 43 4.44 2.09 15.03
N ASP A 44 5.27 3.04 15.51
CA ASP A 44 5.14 3.58 16.87
C ASP A 44 3.76 4.19 17.08
N LYS A 45 3.01 3.61 18.02
CA LYS A 45 1.63 4.05 18.33
C LYS A 45 1.59 5.42 19.03
N ARG A 46 2.73 5.87 19.57
CA ARG A 46 2.84 7.15 20.30
C ARG A 46 3.12 8.33 19.39
N ARG A 47 3.42 8.08 18.12
CA ARG A 47 3.79 9.10 17.15
C ARG A 47 2.99 8.94 15.86
N SER A 48 2.61 10.06 15.26
CA SER A 48 2.09 10.06 13.90
C SER A 48 3.24 9.93 12.90
N VAL A 49 3.64 8.70 12.59
CA VAL A 49 4.70 8.41 11.63
C VAL A 49 4.11 8.29 10.24
N ILE A 50 4.59 9.12 9.30
CA ILE A 50 4.24 8.99 7.88
C ILE A 50 4.97 7.80 7.31
N LYS A 51 4.21 6.95 6.60
CA LYS A 51 4.76 5.79 5.92
C LYS A 51 5.16 6.22 4.50
N PRO A 52 6.45 6.18 4.14
CA PRO A 52 6.91 6.55 2.80
C PRO A 52 6.64 5.47 1.76
N TYR A 53 5.80 4.49 2.07
CA TYR A 53 5.40 3.45 1.16
C TYR A 53 3.93 3.58 0.74
N THR A 54 3.64 3.02 -0.42
CA THR A 54 2.29 2.82 -0.93
C THR A 54 2.14 1.44 -1.54
N PHE A 55 0.91 0.96 -1.63
CA PHE A 55 0.61 -0.27 -2.33
C PHE A 55 -0.72 -0.18 -3.08
N SER A 56 -0.84 -1.01 -4.09
CA SER A 56 -2.08 -1.28 -4.80
C SER A 56 -2.16 -2.77 -5.08
N TYR A 57 -3.33 -3.25 -5.48
CA TYR A 57 -3.50 -4.67 -5.77
C TYR A 57 -4.31 -4.88 -7.05
N TYR A 58 -4.06 -6.02 -7.67
CA TYR A 58 -4.82 -6.50 -8.82
C TYR A 58 -5.53 -7.80 -8.47
N LEU A 59 -6.85 -7.79 -8.58
CA LEU A 59 -7.76 -8.88 -8.23
C LEU A 59 -8.42 -9.44 -9.50
N PRO A 60 -7.92 -10.54 -10.07
CA PRO A 60 -8.42 -11.07 -11.33
C PRO A 60 -9.89 -11.51 -11.24
N GLY A 61 -10.77 -10.84 -12.00
CA GLY A 61 -12.19 -11.18 -12.08
C GLY A 61 -12.94 -11.07 -10.77
N ALA A 62 -12.55 -10.13 -9.90
CA ALA A 62 -13.15 -9.91 -8.60
C ALA A 62 -14.67 -9.67 -8.68
N LYS A 63 -15.41 -10.36 -7.79
CA LYS A 63 -16.84 -10.17 -7.57
C LYS A 63 -17.06 -9.92 -6.08
N PHE A 64 -17.73 -8.83 -5.77
CA PHE A 64 -18.03 -8.42 -4.40
C PHE A 64 -19.41 -8.96 -4.01
N LYS A 65 -19.47 -9.86 -3.05
CA LYS A 65 -20.71 -10.49 -2.60
C LYS A 65 -20.56 -11.00 -1.16
N ASP A 66 -21.63 -10.94 -0.35
CA ASP A 66 -21.71 -11.54 0.99
C ASP A 66 -20.51 -11.19 1.88
N GLU A 67 -20.15 -9.89 1.93
CA GLU A 67 -19.01 -9.36 2.69
C GLU A 67 -17.66 -9.97 2.33
N LYS A 68 -17.54 -10.53 1.13
CA LYS A 68 -16.31 -11.12 0.59
C LYS A 68 -16.04 -10.66 -0.83
N ILE A 69 -14.77 -10.82 -1.23
CA ILE A 69 -14.31 -10.64 -2.61
C ILE A 69 -13.98 -12.03 -3.15
N TYR A 70 -14.76 -12.49 -4.13
CA TYR A 70 -14.52 -13.75 -4.83
C TYR A 70 -13.67 -13.49 -6.05
N LEU A 71 -12.61 -14.26 -6.23
CA LEU A 71 -11.71 -14.18 -7.38
C LEU A 71 -12.02 -15.28 -8.40
N ARG A 72 -11.71 -15.01 -9.67
CA ARG A 72 -11.82 -16.04 -10.72
C ARG A 72 -10.80 -17.17 -10.54
N GLN A 73 -9.65 -16.86 -9.95
CA GLN A 73 -8.55 -17.77 -9.66
C GLN A 73 -8.09 -17.54 -8.22
N ASN A 74 -7.42 -18.52 -7.63
CA ASN A 74 -6.86 -18.41 -6.29
C ASN A 74 -5.55 -17.60 -6.26
N LYS A 75 -5.44 -16.53 -7.06
CA LYS A 75 -4.23 -15.70 -7.17
C LYS A 75 -4.60 -14.24 -7.23
N PHE A 76 -3.76 -13.41 -6.62
CA PHE A 76 -3.79 -11.96 -6.77
C PHE A 76 -2.37 -11.40 -6.69
N SER A 77 -2.21 -10.13 -7.06
CA SER A 77 -0.92 -9.43 -6.98
C SER A 77 -1.06 -8.17 -6.16
N MET A 78 0.00 -7.84 -5.41
CA MET A 78 0.17 -6.55 -4.74
C MET A 78 1.39 -5.84 -5.32
N PHE A 79 1.22 -4.59 -5.71
CA PHE A 79 2.30 -3.70 -6.12
C PHE A 79 2.68 -2.84 -4.93
N PHE A 80 3.89 -3.03 -4.43
CA PHE A 80 4.42 -2.29 -3.28
C PHE A 80 5.54 -1.36 -3.74
N SER A 81 5.53 -0.12 -3.30
CA SER A 81 6.63 0.83 -3.54
C SER A 81 6.92 1.66 -2.30
N ASN A 82 8.20 1.99 -2.11
CA ASN A 82 8.66 2.80 -0.99
C ASN A 82 9.64 3.87 -1.50
N ALA A 83 9.51 5.09 -0.97
CA ALA A 83 10.43 6.20 -1.28
C ALA A 83 11.73 6.09 -0.48
N ASP A 84 11.70 5.47 0.70
CA ASP A 84 12.86 5.25 1.56
C ASP A 84 13.59 3.96 1.16
N MET A 85 14.88 4.10 0.80
CA MET A 85 15.70 2.97 0.33
C MET A 85 16.04 2.00 1.47
N GLU A 86 16.33 2.49 2.66
CA GLU A 86 16.67 1.65 3.80
C GLU A 86 15.47 0.79 4.20
N GLN A 87 14.31 1.40 4.34
CA GLN A 87 13.07 0.66 4.61
C GLN A 87 12.73 -0.34 3.50
N THR A 88 13.01 0.02 2.23
CA THR A 88 12.80 -0.89 1.10
C THR A 88 13.60 -2.18 1.25
N ILE A 89 14.87 -2.09 1.71
CA ILE A 89 15.72 -3.25 1.96
C ILE A 89 15.14 -4.12 3.08
N TYR A 90 14.68 -3.52 4.17
CA TYR A 90 14.06 -4.27 5.27
C TYR A 90 12.76 -4.96 4.83
N PHE A 91 11.89 -4.28 4.08
CA PHE A 91 10.69 -4.91 3.53
C PHE A 91 11.03 -6.07 2.59
N PHE A 92 12.00 -5.88 1.68
CA PHE A 92 12.44 -6.96 0.78
C PHE A 92 12.95 -8.18 1.55
N ASN A 93 13.78 -7.97 2.58
CA ASN A 93 14.27 -9.04 3.43
C ASN A 93 13.13 -9.74 4.18
N GLY A 94 12.14 -8.98 4.64
CA GLY A 94 10.94 -9.52 5.27
C GLY A 94 10.12 -10.37 4.30
N PHE A 95 9.87 -9.88 3.10
CA PHE A 95 9.17 -10.64 2.05
C PHE A 95 9.91 -11.97 1.74
N LYS A 96 11.24 -11.93 1.66
CA LYS A 96 12.04 -13.15 1.46
C LYS A 96 11.93 -14.14 2.60
N LYS A 97 11.87 -13.65 3.85
CA LYS A 97 11.75 -14.52 5.02
C LYS A 97 10.40 -15.25 5.08
N ILE A 98 9.32 -14.58 4.64
CA ILE A 98 7.96 -15.15 4.68
C ILE A 98 7.53 -15.74 3.33
N LEU A 99 8.41 -15.74 2.34
CA LEU A 99 8.18 -16.39 1.05
C LEU A 99 7.86 -17.88 1.27
N HIS A 100 6.83 -18.37 0.62
CA HIS A 100 6.32 -19.75 0.75
C HIS A 100 5.82 -20.12 2.15
N GLN A 101 5.51 -19.14 2.99
CA GLN A 101 4.86 -19.39 4.27
C GLN A 101 3.38 -18.99 4.19
N HIS A 102 2.54 -19.82 4.82
CA HIS A 102 1.12 -19.51 4.92
C HIS A 102 0.90 -18.33 5.88
N TYR A 103 0.24 -17.30 5.38
CA TYR A 103 -0.22 -16.18 6.18
C TYR A 103 -1.71 -16.36 6.48
N PRO A 104 -2.10 -16.53 7.76
CA PRO A 104 -3.46 -16.86 8.11
C PRO A 104 -4.41 -15.68 7.85
N MET A 105 -5.58 -16.01 7.36
CA MET A 105 -6.75 -15.15 7.25
C MET A 105 -7.91 -15.83 7.95
N ASN A 106 -8.94 -15.08 8.35
CA ASN A 106 -10.10 -15.66 8.99
C ASN A 106 -10.82 -16.68 8.06
N GLY A 107 -10.63 -17.96 8.32
CA GLY A 107 -11.22 -19.07 7.52
C GLY A 107 -10.56 -19.32 6.16
N ASN A 108 -9.40 -18.71 5.88
CA ASN A 108 -8.61 -18.87 4.66
C ASN A 108 -7.12 -18.63 4.96
N SER A 109 -6.26 -18.78 3.97
CA SER A 109 -4.84 -18.39 4.04
C SER A 109 -4.35 -17.86 2.71
N MET A 110 -3.28 -17.05 2.75
CA MET A 110 -2.54 -16.62 1.58
C MET A 110 -1.06 -16.97 1.72
N GLU A 111 -0.39 -17.21 0.61
CA GLU A 111 1.03 -17.49 0.51
C GLU A 111 1.67 -16.54 -0.49
N LEU A 112 2.74 -15.85 -0.08
CA LEU A 112 3.58 -15.10 -1.01
C LEU A 112 4.44 -16.09 -1.80
N VAL A 113 4.19 -16.24 -3.10
CA VAL A 113 4.88 -17.21 -3.94
C VAL A 113 5.95 -16.61 -4.84
N GLN A 114 5.89 -15.30 -5.10
CA GLN A 114 6.86 -14.64 -5.98
C GLN A 114 7.05 -13.17 -5.62
N ILE A 115 8.30 -12.72 -5.71
CA ILE A 115 8.71 -11.30 -5.58
C ILE A 115 9.40 -10.91 -6.89
N LYS A 116 8.81 -9.96 -7.62
CA LYS A 116 9.39 -9.41 -8.86
C LYS A 116 9.77 -7.96 -8.65
N ASN A 117 10.98 -7.57 -9.04
CA ASN A 117 11.34 -6.16 -9.13
C ASN A 117 10.74 -5.57 -10.41
N VAL A 118 9.97 -4.50 -10.26
CA VAL A 118 9.36 -3.79 -11.38
C VAL A 118 10.28 -2.65 -11.80
N ARG A 119 10.82 -2.73 -13.01
CA ARG A 119 11.58 -1.61 -13.58
C ARG A 119 10.62 -0.47 -13.89
N ARG A 120 10.88 0.68 -13.30
CA ARG A 120 10.15 1.90 -13.63
C ARG A 120 10.74 2.55 -14.88
N LYS A 121 9.85 3.05 -15.73
CA LYS A 121 10.23 3.98 -16.78
C LYS A 121 10.57 5.32 -16.13
N GLU A 122 11.73 5.89 -16.46
CA GLU A 122 12.10 7.22 -16.03
C GLU A 122 11.13 8.24 -16.65
N ILE A 123 10.57 9.10 -15.80
CA ILE A 123 9.71 10.19 -16.24
C ILE A 123 10.63 11.39 -16.51
N LYS A 124 10.71 11.82 -17.77
CA LYS A 124 11.57 12.94 -18.20
C LYS A 124 10.77 14.19 -18.52
N ASP A 125 9.47 14.03 -18.73
CA ASP A 125 8.60 15.14 -19.08
C ASP A 125 8.18 15.92 -17.84
N PRO A 126 8.09 17.25 -17.92
CA PRO A 126 7.64 18.09 -16.81
C PRO A 126 6.15 17.93 -16.51
N GLU A 127 5.39 17.37 -17.45
CA GLU A 127 3.97 17.09 -17.31
C GLU A 127 3.72 15.58 -17.40
N VAL A 128 2.90 15.08 -16.50
CA VAL A 128 2.55 13.65 -16.43
C VAL A 128 1.04 13.47 -16.39
N ILE A 129 0.53 12.70 -17.33
CA ILE A 129 -0.86 12.27 -17.32
C ILE A 129 -0.94 10.89 -16.66
N VAL A 130 -1.72 10.76 -15.61
CA VAL A 130 -1.93 9.49 -14.89
C VAL A 130 -3.36 9.01 -15.06
N LYS A 131 -3.51 7.70 -15.30
CA LYS A 131 -4.82 7.04 -15.24
C LYS A 131 -4.99 6.42 -13.86
N MET A 132 -5.94 6.95 -13.11
CA MET A 132 -6.26 6.42 -11.79
C MET A 132 -6.90 5.02 -11.91
N GLN A 133 -6.42 4.07 -11.09
CA GLN A 133 -6.99 2.72 -10.98
C GLN A 133 -8.05 2.62 -9.88
N SER A 134 -8.07 3.60 -8.98
CA SER A 134 -9.09 3.78 -7.94
C SER A 134 -9.45 5.25 -7.86
N SER A 135 -10.56 5.58 -7.20
CA SER A 135 -10.93 6.97 -6.96
C SER A 135 -9.88 7.67 -6.12
N LEU A 136 -9.50 8.88 -6.54
CA LEU A 136 -8.64 9.76 -5.75
C LEU A 136 -9.53 10.60 -4.82
N ILE A 137 -9.25 10.51 -3.53
CA ILE A 137 -9.90 11.31 -2.48
C ILE A 137 -8.79 12.11 -1.79
N ALA A 138 -8.92 13.43 -1.77
CA ALA A 138 -8.02 14.30 -1.03
C ALA A 138 -8.60 14.58 0.37
N ARG A 139 -7.72 14.67 1.37
CA ARG A 139 -8.10 14.95 2.75
C ARG A 139 -7.39 16.19 3.25
N ARG A 140 -8.12 17.09 3.90
CA ARG A 140 -7.57 18.18 4.71
C ARG A 140 -7.90 17.89 6.16
N HIS A 141 -6.87 17.91 7.01
CA HIS A 141 -7.03 17.76 8.46
C HIS A 141 -6.99 19.14 9.11
N ASP A 142 -8.06 19.51 9.79
CA ASP A 142 -8.11 20.67 10.65
C ASP A 142 -7.59 20.27 12.06
N VAL A 143 -6.47 20.87 12.45
CA VAL A 143 -5.80 20.55 13.72
C VAL A 143 -6.55 21.16 14.91
N GLU A 144 -7.19 22.33 14.73
CA GLU A 144 -7.91 23.03 15.80
C GLU A 144 -9.21 22.30 16.17
N GLU A 145 -9.95 21.91 15.13
CA GLU A 145 -11.21 21.18 15.31
C GLU A 145 -11.02 19.64 15.41
N ASN A 146 -9.79 19.15 15.19
CA ASN A 146 -9.47 17.72 15.08
C ASN A 146 -10.42 16.98 14.12
N ARG A 147 -10.70 17.61 12.97
CA ARG A 147 -11.68 17.17 12.00
C ARG A 147 -11.04 16.93 10.63
N ASP A 148 -11.47 15.85 9.97
CA ASP A 148 -11.10 15.55 8.59
C ASP A 148 -12.20 15.98 7.62
N THR A 149 -11.83 16.69 6.57
CA THR A 149 -12.68 17.00 5.43
C THR A 149 -12.14 16.28 4.20
N TYR A 150 -13.04 15.59 3.48
CA TYR A 150 -12.71 14.80 2.30
C TYR A 150 -13.23 15.48 1.04
N TYR A 151 -12.40 15.53 0.02
CA TYR A 151 -12.65 16.18 -1.25
C TYR A 151 -12.58 15.17 -2.39
N VAL A 152 -13.58 15.18 -3.26
CA VAL A 152 -13.64 14.37 -4.48
C VAL A 152 -13.46 15.26 -5.71
N TYR A 153 -13.24 14.68 -6.87
CA TYR A 153 -12.77 15.35 -8.08
C TYR A 153 -13.66 16.51 -8.57
N ASP A 154 -14.94 16.52 -8.26
CA ASP A 154 -15.92 17.56 -8.63
C ASP A 154 -16.03 18.70 -7.60
N HIS A 155 -15.32 18.61 -6.47
CA HIS A 155 -15.29 19.67 -5.48
C HIS A 155 -14.37 20.81 -5.94
N PRO A 156 -14.78 22.11 -5.84
CA PRO A 156 -13.99 23.24 -6.32
C PRO A 156 -12.58 23.32 -5.74
N GLU A 157 -12.40 22.94 -4.48
CA GLU A 157 -11.11 22.97 -3.79
C GLU A 157 -10.26 21.70 -4.00
N PHE A 158 -10.77 20.68 -4.69
CA PHE A 158 -10.09 19.40 -4.81
C PHE A 158 -8.64 19.52 -5.30
N SER A 159 -8.44 20.23 -6.41
CA SER A 159 -7.11 20.41 -7.00
C SER A 159 -6.14 21.12 -6.05
N GLN A 160 -6.64 22.11 -5.30
CA GLN A 160 -5.82 22.82 -4.33
C GLN A 160 -5.43 21.92 -3.16
N VAL A 161 -6.35 21.14 -2.63
CA VAL A 161 -6.09 20.20 -1.53
C VAL A 161 -5.13 19.08 -1.96
N VAL A 162 -5.26 18.57 -3.19
CA VAL A 162 -4.30 17.61 -3.76
C VAL A 162 -2.91 18.22 -3.83
N LYS A 163 -2.78 19.48 -4.31
CA LYS A 163 -1.50 20.19 -4.38
C LYS A 163 -0.86 20.34 -2.98
N GLU A 164 -1.63 20.78 -1.98
CA GLU A 164 -1.17 20.94 -0.60
C GLU A 164 -0.66 19.61 -0.02
N ASN A 165 -1.41 18.52 -0.25
CA ASN A 165 -1.02 17.19 0.21
C ASN A 165 0.28 16.71 -0.46
N VAL A 166 0.44 16.95 -1.76
CA VAL A 166 1.65 16.59 -2.51
C VAL A 166 2.85 17.41 -2.03
N GLN A 167 2.69 18.72 -1.84
CA GLN A 167 3.75 19.58 -1.30
C GLN A 167 4.21 19.11 0.08
N THR A 168 3.27 18.86 0.99
CA THR A 168 3.57 18.32 2.32
C THR A 168 4.32 16.99 2.23
N LEU A 169 3.95 16.12 1.28
CA LEU A 169 4.63 14.84 1.08
C LEU A 169 6.07 15.03 0.58
N ILE A 170 6.29 15.93 -0.40
CA ILE A 170 7.62 16.22 -0.95
C ILE A 170 8.54 16.76 0.15
N GLU A 171 8.07 17.78 0.91
CA GLU A 171 8.82 18.36 2.02
C GLU A 171 9.22 17.29 3.07
N ARG A 172 8.30 16.40 3.41
CA ARG A 172 8.56 15.35 4.40
C ARG A 172 9.46 14.22 3.91
N LEU A 173 9.50 13.99 2.60
CA LEU A 173 10.41 13.02 1.99
C LEU A 173 11.81 13.62 1.74
N GLY A 174 11.99 14.94 1.93
CA GLY A 174 13.25 15.63 1.66
C GLY A 174 13.66 15.51 0.20
N VAL A 175 12.70 15.54 -0.73
CA VAL A 175 12.95 15.52 -2.17
C VAL A 175 12.96 16.97 -2.64
N ASP A 176 14.13 17.44 -3.07
CA ASP A 176 14.33 18.75 -3.71
C ASP A 176 13.92 18.72 -5.18
#